data_a408619be04c7fe99e9e7669f8af947b
#
_entry.id   a408619be04c7fe99e9e7669f8af947b
#
_cell.length_a   1.000
_cell.length_b   1.000
_cell.length_c   1.000
_cell.angle_alpha   90.00
_cell.angle_beta   90.00
_cell.angle_gamma   90.00
#
_symmetry.space_group_name_H-M   'P 1'
#
loop_
_entity.id
_entity.type
_entity.pdbx_description
1 polymer ?
#
loop_
_entity_poly.entity_id
_entity_poly.type
_entity_poly.pdbx_seq_one_letter_code
_entity_poly.pdbx_strand_id
1 'polypeptide(L)'
;IAAGEVVGRPASVVKELMENAIDAGAGAITVEIAHGGMALIRVTDDGCGIAPDQCQTAFLRHATSKISSEYDLEAIGTLGFRGEALAAIAAVSRVELLTNQGQGLGTALSLEGGQLVEQEEAGCPKGTTMLVRDLFFNTPARLKFMKKDSAEGAAVFAVVQRLALSHPELSV
;
A
#
# COMPACT_ATOMS: atom_id res chain seq x y z
N ILE A 1 12.78 -13.73 -0.92
CA ILE A 1 11.45 -13.99 -0.37
C ILE A 1 10.43 -14.02 -1.49
N ALA A 2 9.63 -15.06 -1.53
CA ALA A 2 8.55 -15.16 -2.50
C ALA A 2 7.51 -14.08 -2.23
N ALA A 3 6.95 -13.52 -3.32
CA ALA A 3 5.92 -12.49 -3.20
C ALA A 3 4.74 -12.96 -2.33
N GLY A 4 4.40 -14.24 -2.38
CA GLY A 4 3.33 -14.81 -1.59
C GLY A 4 3.57 -14.78 -0.08
N GLU A 5 4.81 -14.64 0.35
CA GLU A 5 5.13 -14.51 1.77
C GLU A 5 4.88 -13.11 2.28
N VAL A 6 5.02 -12.11 1.41
CA VAL A 6 4.80 -10.70 1.75
C VAL A 6 3.32 -10.43 1.94
N VAL A 7 2.48 -11.09 1.15
CA VAL A 7 1.03 -10.89 1.17
C VAL A 7 0.34 -12.18 1.58
N GLY A 8 0.57 -12.58 2.83
CA GLY A 8 -0.03 -13.80 3.35
C GLY A 8 -1.43 -13.59 3.92
N ARG A 9 -1.70 -12.40 4.43
CA ARG A 9 -2.97 -12.07 5.08
C ARG A 9 -3.13 -10.54 5.21
N PRO A 10 -4.33 -10.05 5.58
CA PRO A 10 -4.57 -8.61 5.68
C PRO A 10 -3.57 -7.85 6.52
N ALA A 11 -3.13 -8.41 7.65
CA ALA A 11 -2.17 -7.74 8.51
C ALA A 11 -0.84 -7.43 7.80
N SER A 12 -0.41 -8.31 6.90
CA SER A 12 0.80 -8.10 6.12
C SER A 12 0.65 -6.92 5.15
N VAL A 13 -0.53 -6.79 4.54
CA VAL A 13 -0.84 -5.68 3.65
C VAL A 13 -0.81 -4.37 4.41
N VAL A 14 -1.49 -4.32 5.55
CA VAL A 14 -1.53 -3.10 6.39
C VAL A 14 -0.12 -2.70 6.82
N LYS A 15 0.68 -3.66 7.23
CA LYS A 15 2.07 -3.41 7.62
C LYS A 15 2.85 -2.72 6.50
N GLU A 16 2.77 -3.26 5.28
CA GLU A 16 3.49 -2.70 4.14
C GLU A 16 3.00 -1.29 3.79
N LEU A 17 1.69 -1.08 3.79
CA LEU A 17 1.14 0.23 3.47
C LEU A 17 1.48 1.27 4.52
N MET A 18 1.46 0.90 5.80
CA MET A 18 1.86 1.81 6.88
C MET A 18 3.36 2.14 6.82
N GLU A 19 4.19 1.15 6.54
CA GLU A 19 5.63 1.38 6.42
C GLU A 19 5.94 2.32 5.24
N ASN A 20 5.21 2.16 4.13
CA ASN A 20 5.35 3.09 3.01
C ASN A 20 4.96 4.52 3.40
N ALA A 21 3.89 4.66 4.18
CA ALA A 21 3.45 5.97 4.66
C ALA A 21 4.50 6.61 5.57
N ILE A 22 5.10 5.82 6.45
CA ILE A 22 6.17 6.29 7.34
C ILE A 22 7.38 6.72 6.52
N ASP A 23 7.76 5.92 5.52
CA ASP A 23 8.87 6.24 4.63
C ASP A 23 8.61 7.52 3.83
N ALA A 24 7.35 7.83 3.54
CA ALA A 24 6.96 9.05 2.84
C ALA A 24 6.93 10.28 3.77
N GLY A 25 7.32 10.12 5.02
CA GLY A 25 7.39 11.22 5.97
C GLY A 25 6.04 11.64 6.54
N ALA A 26 5.06 10.74 6.55
CA ALA A 26 3.75 11.05 7.08
C ALA A 26 3.80 11.41 8.57
N GLY A 27 3.03 12.42 8.97
CA GLY A 27 2.82 12.75 10.37
C GLY A 27 1.53 12.15 10.92
N ALA A 28 0.61 11.81 10.04
CA ALA A 28 -0.67 11.20 10.41
C ALA A 28 -1.02 10.08 9.43
N ILE A 29 -1.47 8.96 9.97
CA ILE A 29 -1.90 7.80 9.19
C ILE A 29 -3.24 7.34 9.72
N THR A 30 -4.20 7.11 8.83
CA THR A 30 -5.49 6.54 9.18
C THR A 30 -5.63 5.18 8.51
N VAL A 31 -6.02 4.17 9.27
CA VAL A 31 -6.22 2.82 8.78
C VAL A 31 -7.68 2.43 9.00
N GLU A 32 -8.36 2.02 7.95
CA GLU A 32 -9.73 1.53 8.01
C GLU A 32 -9.78 0.16 7.34
N ILE A 33 -10.54 -0.74 7.95
CA ILE A 33 -10.71 -2.08 7.38
C ILE A 33 -12.19 -2.48 7.45
N ALA A 34 -12.58 -3.40 6.56
CA ALA A 34 -13.88 -4.02 6.59
C ALA A 34 -13.69 -5.52 6.42
N HIS A 35 -14.48 -6.30 7.15
CA HIS A 35 -14.42 -7.77 7.15
C HIS A 35 -13.00 -8.30 7.41
N GLY A 36 -12.39 -7.79 8.49
CA GLY A 36 -11.05 -8.22 8.89
C GLY A 36 -9.95 -7.78 7.94
N GLY A 37 -10.27 -6.91 6.98
CA GLY A 37 -9.35 -6.47 5.94
C GLY A 37 -9.50 -7.20 4.62
N MET A 38 -10.39 -8.21 4.55
CA MET A 38 -10.60 -8.97 3.32
C MET A 38 -11.41 -8.20 2.28
N ALA A 39 -12.43 -7.46 2.72
CA ALA A 39 -13.25 -6.66 1.80
C ALA A 39 -12.60 -5.32 1.49
N LEU A 40 -12.00 -4.69 2.50
CA LEU A 40 -11.40 -3.38 2.35
C LEU A 40 -10.26 -3.18 3.33
N ILE A 41 -9.15 -2.66 2.83
CA ILE A 41 -8.10 -2.04 3.62
C ILE A 41 -7.90 -0.66 3.00
N ARG A 42 -7.98 0.38 3.83
CA ARG A 42 -7.77 1.75 3.38
C ARG A 42 -6.76 2.40 4.30
N VAL A 43 -5.64 2.84 3.72
CA VAL A 43 -4.58 3.53 4.46
C VAL A 43 -4.41 4.90 3.86
N THR A 44 -4.63 5.93 4.67
CA THR A 44 -4.52 7.33 4.27
C THR A 44 -3.40 7.98 5.06
N ASP A 45 -2.51 8.68 4.36
CA ASP A 45 -1.43 9.42 5.01
C ASP A 45 -1.31 10.83 4.43
N ASP A 46 -0.59 11.68 5.16
CA ASP A 46 -0.30 13.06 4.77
C ASP A 46 1.17 13.23 4.38
N GLY A 47 1.81 12.19 3.90
CA GLY A 47 3.20 12.22 3.48
C GLY A 47 3.44 12.97 2.18
N CYS A 48 4.58 12.73 1.56
CA CYS A 48 5.03 13.51 0.40
C CYS A 48 4.27 13.22 -0.89
N GLY A 49 3.47 12.16 -0.94
CA GLY A 49 2.78 11.77 -2.16
C GLY A 49 3.70 11.13 -3.20
N ILE A 50 3.13 10.75 -4.33
CA ILE A 50 3.84 10.10 -5.42
C ILE A 50 3.61 10.91 -6.70
N ALA A 51 4.68 11.20 -7.44
CA ALA A 51 4.59 11.92 -8.70
C ALA A 51 3.78 11.12 -9.72
N PRO A 52 3.01 11.78 -10.60
CA PRO A 52 2.17 11.07 -11.58
C PRO A 52 2.94 10.05 -12.42
N ASP A 53 4.16 10.37 -12.83
CA ASP A 53 4.99 9.49 -13.65
C ASP A 53 5.59 8.33 -12.84
N GLN A 54 5.50 8.36 -11.52
CA GLN A 54 5.99 7.32 -10.63
C GLN A 54 4.88 6.38 -10.14
N CYS A 55 3.62 6.74 -10.34
CA CYS A 55 2.51 5.97 -9.79
C CYS A 55 2.46 4.55 -10.35
N GLN A 56 2.58 4.38 -11.65
CA GLN A 56 2.59 3.05 -12.25
C GLN A 56 3.86 2.30 -11.89
N THR A 57 4.99 2.98 -11.85
CA THR A 57 6.28 2.40 -11.50
C THR A 57 6.25 1.77 -10.11
N ALA A 58 5.54 2.39 -9.16
CA ALA A 58 5.45 1.89 -7.79
C ALA A 58 4.86 0.48 -7.73
N PHE A 59 4.05 0.08 -8.71
CA PHE A 59 3.41 -1.22 -8.76
C PHE A 59 4.09 -2.20 -9.72
N LEU A 60 5.21 -1.82 -10.32
CA LEU A 60 5.93 -2.71 -11.22
C LEU A 60 6.80 -3.67 -10.42
N ARG A 61 6.70 -4.96 -10.78
CA ARG A 61 7.61 -5.96 -10.26
C ARG A 61 9.00 -5.68 -10.81
N HIS A 62 10.02 -5.85 -9.99
CA HIS A 62 11.41 -5.59 -10.37
C HIS A 62 11.72 -4.10 -10.64
N ALA A 63 10.95 -3.18 -10.05
CA ALA A 63 11.28 -1.76 -10.14
C ALA A 63 12.70 -1.49 -9.66
N THR A 64 13.13 -2.21 -8.61
CA THR A 64 14.47 -2.08 -8.06
C THR A 64 15.57 -2.58 -8.97
N SER A 65 15.26 -3.52 -9.87
CA SER A 65 16.27 -4.07 -10.80
C SER A 65 16.69 -3.05 -11.86
N LYS A 66 15.97 -1.97 -12.00
CA LYS A 66 16.28 -0.90 -12.95
C LYS A 66 17.13 0.20 -12.34
N ILE A 67 17.47 0.08 -11.08
CA ILE A 67 18.30 1.06 -10.38
C ILE A 67 19.72 0.91 -10.90
N SER A 68 20.27 1.98 -11.44
CA SER A 68 21.61 1.98 -12.01
C SER A 68 22.60 2.86 -11.25
N SER A 69 22.15 3.60 -10.25
CA SER A 69 23.00 4.52 -9.51
C SER A 69 22.53 4.64 -8.05
N GLU A 70 23.43 5.14 -7.20
CA GLU A 70 23.08 5.40 -5.80
C GLU A 70 21.96 6.40 -5.67
N TYR A 71 21.91 7.36 -6.56
CA TYR A 71 20.85 8.37 -6.57
C TYR A 71 19.48 7.74 -6.78
N ASP A 72 19.39 6.84 -7.76
CA ASP A 72 18.15 6.11 -8.02
C ASP A 72 17.76 5.25 -6.83
N LEU A 73 18.74 4.64 -6.20
CA LEU A 73 18.53 3.80 -5.03
C LEU A 73 17.93 4.61 -3.87
N GLU A 74 18.45 5.81 -3.62
CA GLU A 74 17.91 6.68 -2.60
C GLU A 74 16.49 7.13 -2.90
N ALA A 75 16.23 7.48 -4.15
CA ALA A 75 14.90 7.93 -4.57
C ALA A 75 13.88 6.82 -4.41
N ILE A 76 14.25 5.59 -4.74
CA ILE A 76 13.36 4.43 -4.61
C ILE A 76 13.29 3.98 -3.16
N GLY A 77 14.35 4.16 -2.40
CA GLY A 77 14.38 3.83 -0.98
C GLY A 77 13.30 4.54 -0.17
N THR A 78 12.91 5.76 -0.57
CA THR A 78 11.84 6.49 0.10
C THR A 78 10.45 5.97 -0.23
N LEU A 79 10.29 5.36 -1.42
CA LEU A 79 9.02 4.73 -1.83
C LEU A 79 9.03 3.24 -1.54
N GLY A 80 10.17 2.79 -1.12
CA GLY A 80 10.37 1.45 -0.69
C GLY A 80 11.12 0.61 -1.68
N PHE A 81 12.09 0.00 -1.18
CA PHE A 81 12.41 -1.35 -1.51
C PHE A 81 11.18 -2.21 -1.54
N ARG A 82 10.03 -1.61 -1.25
CA ARG A 82 8.73 -2.26 -1.17
C ARG A 82 7.98 -2.22 -2.48
N GLY A 83 8.66 -1.82 -3.57
CA GLY A 83 8.07 -1.86 -4.90
C GLY A 83 7.56 -3.25 -5.27
N GLU A 84 8.26 -4.31 -4.85
CA GLU A 84 7.78 -5.67 -5.08
C GLU A 84 6.60 -6.03 -4.20
N ALA A 85 6.55 -5.51 -2.98
CA ALA A 85 5.42 -5.74 -2.08
C ALA A 85 4.14 -5.13 -2.65
N LEU A 86 4.22 -3.91 -3.17
CA LEU A 86 3.06 -3.27 -3.79
C LEU A 86 2.58 -4.04 -5.02
N ALA A 87 3.50 -4.51 -5.84
CA ALA A 87 3.18 -5.34 -7.00
C ALA A 87 2.50 -6.64 -6.56
N ALA A 88 2.97 -7.25 -5.49
CA ALA A 88 2.39 -8.49 -4.95
C ALA A 88 0.98 -8.25 -4.41
N ILE A 89 0.77 -7.13 -3.71
CA ILE A 89 -0.56 -6.75 -3.22
C ILE A 89 -1.52 -6.54 -4.38
N ALA A 90 -1.10 -5.78 -5.39
CA ALA A 90 -1.93 -5.48 -6.54
C ALA A 90 -2.29 -6.75 -7.31
N ALA A 91 -1.38 -7.71 -7.39
CA ALA A 91 -1.61 -8.94 -8.12
C ALA A 91 -2.75 -9.78 -7.55
N VAL A 92 -3.07 -9.64 -6.26
CA VAL A 92 -4.07 -10.46 -5.58
C VAL A 92 -5.27 -9.67 -5.06
N SER A 93 -5.47 -8.46 -5.55
CA SER A 93 -6.52 -7.58 -5.06
C SER A 93 -6.95 -6.58 -6.13
N ARG A 94 -7.90 -5.73 -5.76
CA ARG A 94 -8.28 -4.55 -6.54
C ARG A 94 -7.76 -3.34 -5.77
N VAL A 95 -6.88 -2.56 -6.42
CA VAL A 95 -6.21 -1.44 -5.77
C VAL A 95 -6.65 -0.12 -6.38
N GLU A 96 -6.90 0.86 -5.53
CA GLU A 96 -7.08 2.24 -5.94
C GLU A 96 -6.05 3.08 -5.19
N LEU A 97 -5.38 3.96 -5.93
CA LEU A 97 -4.40 4.87 -5.38
C LEU A 97 -4.86 6.30 -5.65
N LEU A 98 -4.89 7.12 -4.60
CA LEU A 98 -5.09 8.56 -4.72
C LEU A 98 -3.88 9.22 -4.08
N THR A 99 -3.18 10.06 -4.82
CA THR A 99 -1.96 10.66 -4.30
C THR A 99 -1.75 12.07 -4.86
N ASN A 100 -1.15 12.91 -4.04
CA ASN A 100 -0.84 14.29 -4.42
C ASN A 100 0.41 14.74 -3.67
N GLN A 101 1.32 15.37 -4.39
CA GLN A 101 2.55 15.90 -3.81
C GLN A 101 2.37 17.27 -3.16
N GLY A 102 1.14 17.82 -3.22
CA GLY A 102 0.82 19.09 -2.60
C GLY A 102 0.77 20.25 -3.57
N GLN A 103 0.81 19.99 -4.87
CA GLN A 103 0.75 21.02 -5.91
C GLN A 103 -0.26 20.63 -6.97
N GLY A 104 -1.29 21.45 -7.13
CA GLY A 104 -2.29 21.24 -8.17
C GLY A 104 -3.10 19.97 -7.97
N LEU A 105 -3.45 19.32 -9.07
CA LEU A 105 -4.20 18.07 -9.05
C LEU A 105 -3.28 16.89 -8.74
N GLY A 106 -3.84 15.93 -8.02
CA GLY A 106 -3.18 14.67 -7.79
C GLY A 106 -3.49 13.65 -8.86
N THR A 107 -3.23 12.39 -8.55
CA THR A 107 -3.40 11.27 -9.48
C THR A 107 -4.28 10.21 -8.85
N ALA A 108 -5.21 9.67 -9.63
CA ALA A 108 -5.99 8.50 -9.27
C ALA A 108 -5.60 7.35 -10.20
N LEU A 109 -5.28 6.21 -9.61
CA LEU A 109 -4.83 5.02 -10.34
C LEU A 109 -5.63 3.82 -9.85
N SER A 110 -6.07 2.97 -10.76
CA SER A 110 -6.79 1.73 -10.43
C SER A 110 -6.13 0.54 -11.07
N LEU A 111 -5.99 -0.52 -10.31
CA LEU A 111 -5.42 -1.80 -10.75
C LEU A 111 -6.35 -2.93 -10.33
N GLU A 112 -6.40 -3.98 -11.12
CA GLU A 112 -7.16 -5.18 -10.80
C GLU A 112 -6.33 -6.40 -11.17
N GLY A 113 -6.02 -7.23 -10.18
CA GLY A 113 -5.17 -8.39 -10.39
C GLY A 113 -3.80 -8.03 -10.98
N GLY A 114 -3.29 -6.86 -10.65
CA GLY A 114 -2.01 -6.36 -11.14
C GLY A 114 -2.08 -5.67 -12.50
N GLN A 115 -3.25 -5.62 -13.13
CA GLN A 115 -3.44 -4.99 -14.44
C GLN A 115 -3.94 -3.56 -14.26
N LEU A 116 -3.31 -2.62 -14.96
CA LEU A 116 -3.76 -1.24 -14.93
C LEU A 116 -5.14 -1.12 -15.56
N VAL A 117 -6.08 -0.56 -14.81
CA VAL A 117 -7.44 -0.28 -15.32
C VAL A 117 -7.55 1.15 -15.78
N GLU A 118 -7.09 2.09 -14.97
CA GLU A 118 -7.25 3.51 -15.27
C GLU A 118 -6.21 4.33 -14.49
N GLN A 119 -5.79 5.43 -15.10
CA GLN A 119 -5.04 6.47 -14.41
C GLN A 119 -5.51 7.82 -14.93
N GLU A 120 -5.85 8.72 -14.01
CA GLU A 120 -6.33 10.06 -14.36
C GLU A 120 -5.91 11.07 -13.30
N GLU A 121 -6.06 12.36 -13.62
CA GLU A 121 -5.89 13.42 -12.66
C GLU A 121 -7.08 13.43 -11.71
N ALA A 122 -6.83 13.77 -10.45
CA ALA A 122 -7.88 13.80 -9.43
C ALA A 122 -7.61 14.90 -8.42
N GLY A 123 -8.68 15.53 -7.96
CA GLY A 123 -8.58 16.47 -6.85
C GLY A 123 -8.50 15.69 -5.54
N CYS A 124 -7.36 15.79 -4.86
CA CYS A 124 -7.18 15.15 -3.57
C CYS A 124 -6.15 15.92 -2.75
N PRO A 125 -6.17 15.80 -1.42
CA PRO A 125 -5.23 16.50 -0.57
C PRO A 125 -3.83 15.90 -0.70
N LYS A 126 -2.84 16.64 -0.22
CA LYS A 126 -1.47 16.15 -0.17
C LYS A 126 -1.40 14.87 0.63
N GLY A 127 -0.64 13.91 0.13
CA GLY A 127 -0.47 12.61 0.75
C GLY A 127 -0.93 11.49 -0.16
N THR A 128 -1.16 10.33 0.43
CA THR A 128 -1.54 9.15 -0.32
C THR A 128 -2.66 8.40 0.38
N THR A 129 -3.68 8.00 -0.38
CA THR A 129 -4.69 7.07 0.08
C THR A 129 -4.59 5.82 -0.79
N MET A 130 -4.41 4.68 -0.15
CA MET A 130 -4.33 3.39 -0.82
C MET A 130 -5.52 2.55 -0.38
N LEU A 131 -6.34 2.12 -1.33
CA LEU A 131 -7.47 1.23 -1.06
C LEU A 131 -7.17 -0.12 -1.67
N VAL A 132 -7.25 -1.15 -0.85
CA VAL A 132 -7.07 -2.54 -1.28
C VAL A 132 -8.39 -3.24 -1.04
N ARG A 133 -9.04 -3.71 -2.11
CA ARG A 133 -10.35 -4.35 -2.04
C ARG A 133 -10.26 -5.78 -2.50
N ASP A 134 -11.16 -6.60 -1.95
CA ASP A 134 -11.35 -7.99 -2.38
C ASP A 134 -10.04 -8.77 -2.40
N LEU A 135 -9.32 -8.67 -1.30
CA LEU A 135 -8.04 -9.35 -1.14
C LEU A 135 -8.18 -10.85 -1.41
N PHE A 136 -7.31 -11.38 -2.26
CA PHE A 136 -7.29 -12.79 -2.69
C PHE A 136 -8.49 -13.21 -3.54
N PHE A 137 -9.19 -12.24 -4.18
CA PHE A 137 -10.35 -12.57 -5.03
C PHE A 137 -9.99 -13.57 -6.14
N ASN A 138 -8.76 -13.54 -6.61
CA ASN A 138 -8.28 -14.40 -7.70
C ASN A 138 -7.37 -15.53 -7.22
N THR A 139 -7.31 -15.77 -5.91
CA THR A 139 -6.48 -16.82 -5.32
C THR A 139 -7.30 -17.62 -4.33
N PRO A 140 -8.23 -18.47 -4.82
CA PRO A 140 -9.16 -19.22 -3.94
C PRO A 140 -8.47 -20.06 -2.87
N ALA A 141 -7.32 -20.64 -3.20
CA ALA A 141 -6.57 -21.45 -2.23
C ALA A 141 -6.14 -20.61 -1.02
N ARG A 142 -5.73 -19.37 -1.27
CA ARG A 142 -5.33 -18.47 -0.18
C ARG A 142 -6.52 -18.06 0.67
N LEU A 143 -7.67 -17.81 0.04
CA LEU A 143 -8.89 -17.47 0.77
C LEU A 143 -9.26 -18.54 1.79
N LYS A 144 -9.07 -19.81 1.45
CA LYS A 144 -9.39 -20.92 2.35
C LYS A 144 -8.55 -20.95 3.62
N PHE A 145 -7.39 -20.33 3.60
CA PHE A 145 -6.52 -20.28 4.78
C PHE A 145 -6.80 -19.08 5.68
N MET A 146 -7.69 -18.19 5.27
CA MET A 146 -8.02 -17.03 6.11
C MET A 146 -8.87 -17.47 7.30
N LYS A 147 -8.58 -16.83 8.44
CA LYS A 147 -9.34 -17.03 9.65
C LYS A 147 -10.62 -16.19 9.60
N LYS A 148 -11.39 -16.23 10.67
CA LYS A 148 -12.60 -15.40 10.81
C LYS A 148 -12.22 -13.92 10.74
N ASP A 149 -13.17 -13.09 10.32
CA ASP A 149 -12.98 -11.65 10.22
C ASP A 149 -12.45 -11.05 11.54
N SER A 150 -12.98 -11.50 12.67
CA SER A 150 -12.53 -11.00 13.97
C SER A 150 -11.08 -11.36 14.26
N ALA A 151 -10.62 -12.53 13.85
CA ALA A 151 -9.23 -12.95 14.04
C ALA A 151 -8.28 -12.20 13.11
N GLU A 152 -8.65 -12.05 11.85
CA GLU A 152 -7.84 -11.28 10.90
C GLU A 152 -7.80 -9.80 11.30
N GLY A 153 -8.93 -9.25 11.73
CA GLY A 153 -8.99 -7.87 12.21
C GLY A 153 -8.16 -7.63 13.46
N ALA A 154 -8.12 -8.60 14.38
CA ALA A 154 -7.27 -8.51 15.57
C ALA A 154 -5.79 -8.50 15.18
N ALA A 155 -5.40 -9.28 14.17
CA ALA A 155 -4.03 -9.29 13.68
C ALA A 155 -3.66 -7.93 13.05
N VAL A 156 -4.59 -7.32 12.32
CA VAL A 156 -4.40 -5.97 11.76
C VAL A 156 -4.20 -4.96 12.89
N PHE A 157 -5.08 -5.00 13.88
CA PHE A 157 -5.00 -4.08 15.02
C PHE A 157 -3.64 -4.21 15.73
N ALA A 158 -3.15 -5.44 15.92
CA ALA A 158 -1.86 -5.67 16.56
C ALA A 158 -0.70 -5.04 15.77
N VAL A 159 -0.75 -5.11 14.44
CA VAL A 159 0.25 -4.49 13.57
C VAL A 159 0.19 -2.97 13.69
N VAL A 160 -0.99 -2.39 13.63
CA VAL A 160 -1.18 -0.93 13.74
C VAL A 160 -0.64 -0.45 15.09
N GLN A 161 -1.00 -1.14 16.16
CA GLN A 161 -0.57 -0.79 17.51
C GLN A 161 0.94 -0.84 17.64
N ARG A 162 1.57 -1.88 17.12
CA ARG A 162 3.01 -2.06 17.18
C ARG A 162 3.74 -0.95 16.45
N LEU A 163 3.29 -0.61 15.25
CA LEU A 163 3.90 0.47 14.47
C LEU A 163 3.69 1.82 15.13
N ALA A 164 2.50 2.06 15.70
CA ALA A 164 2.22 3.30 16.41
C ALA A 164 3.14 3.46 17.62
N LEU A 165 3.38 2.39 18.38
CA LEU A 165 4.27 2.41 19.53
C LEU A 165 5.74 2.62 19.14
N SER A 166 6.13 2.11 17.97
CA SER A 166 7.50 2.27 17.47
C SER A 166 7.76 3.67 16.92
N HIS A 167 6.71 4.42 16.64
CA HIS A 167 6.80 5.75 16.04
C HIS A 167 5.92 6.73 16.82
N PRO A 168 6.34 7.12 18.04
CA PRO A 168 5.51 7.96 18.92
C PRO A 168 5.19 9.34 18.35
N GLU A 169 5.97 9.79 17.36
CA GLU A 169 5.71 11.07 16.68
C GLU A 169 4.53 11.00 15.70
N LEU A 170 4.08 9.79 15.35
CA LEU A 170 2.97 9.60 14.44
C LEU A 170 1.62 9.70 15.15
N SER A 171 0.66 10.33 14.47
CA SER A 171 -0.75 10.24 14.84
C SER A 171 -1.39 9.12 14.00
N VAL A 172 -1.97 8.15 14.68
CA VAL A 172 -2.56 6.99 14.01
C VAL A 172 -4.00 6.80 14.46
#